data_8dac08809723f4c2aeaaef29deee760e
#
_entry.id   8dac08809723f4c2aeaaef29deee760e
#
_cell.length_a   1.000
_cell.length_b   1.000
_cell.length_c   1.000
_cell.angle_alpha   90.00
_cell.angle_beta   90.00
_cell.angle_gamma   90.00
#
_symmetry.space_group_name_H-M   'P 1'
#
loop_
_entity.id
_entity.type
_entity.pdbx_description
1 polymer ?
#
loop_
_entity_poly.entity_id
_entity_poly.type
_entity_poly.pdbx_seq_one_letter_code
_entity_poly.pdbx_strand_id
1 'polypeptide(L)'
;EARWLRGEPQGLLDGVPVTIKENIATQGDPTPLGTAAVPLVPAAADAPPAARLREAGAVMVAKTTMPDYGMLSSGLSSFHPLSRNPWDVSKGPGGSSAGGGAAAAAGYGPLHIGTDIGGSLRLPASWCGIFSLKPSLGRIPIDPPYTGRAAGPMTRCVADAALMMQVLSRPDARDSMALPWQDIAWGDFDQ
;
A
#
# COMPACT_ATOMS: atom_id res chain seq x y z
N GLU A 1 -16.72 -7.76 14.71
CA GLU A 1 -18.07 -8.35 14.64
C GLU A 1 -19.04 -7.59 15.56
N ALA A 2 -18.76 -7.44 16.86
CA ALA A 2 -19.67 -6.78 17.82
C ALA A 2 -20.05 -5.33 17.43
N ARG A 3 -19.12 -4.55 16.85
CA ARG A 3 -19.43 -3.19 16.35
C ARG A 3 -20.42 -3.24 15.18
N TRP A 4 -20.20 -4.12 14.24
CA TRP A 4 -21.10 -4.31 13.07
C TRP A 4 -22.50 -4.75 13.48
N LEU A 5 -22.60 -5.66 14.46
CA LEU A 5 -23.91 -6.11 14.99
C LEU A 5 -24.69 -4.98 15.68
N ARG A 6 -24.00 -3.96 16.21
CA ARG A 6 -24.64 -2.77 16.79
C ARG A 6 -24.86 -1.63 15.79
N GLY A 7 -24.41 -1.77 14.52
CA GLY A 7 -24.46 -0.70 13.54
C GLY A 7 -23.47 0.44 13.83
N GLU A 8 -22.37 0.16 14.55
CA GLU A 8 -21.37 1.13 14.99
C GLU A 8 -19.99 0.79 14.42
N PRO A 9 -19.78 0.77 13.08
CA PRO A 9 -18.45 0.52 12.52
C PRO A 9 -17.49 1.63 12.91
N GLN A 10 -16.23 1.30 13.12
CA GLN A 10 -15.17 2.26 13.49
C GLN A 10 -14.93 3.29 12.37
N GLY A 11 -15.10 2.88 11.12
CA GLY A 11 -14.90 3.72 9.94
C GLY A 11 -15.21 2.97 8.66
N LEU A 12 -14.88 3.60 7.54
CA LEU A 12 -15.23 3.13 6.21
C LEU A 12 -14.66 1.74 5.86
N LEU A 13 -13.54 1.36 6.47
CA LEU A 13 -12.84 0.09 6.21
C LEU A 13 -12.90 -0.86 7.42
N ASP A 14 -13.83 -0.68 8.35
CA ASP A 14 -13.88 -1.48 9.57
C ASP A 14 -14.02 -2.98 9.28
N GLY A 15 -12.99 -3.74 9.68
CA GLY A 15 -12.90 -5.18 9.47
C GLY A 15 -12.37 -5.61 8.09
N VAL A 16 -12.12 -4.68 7.17
CA VAL A 16 -11.59 -5.01 5.84
C VAL A 16 -10.09 -5.34 5.93
N PRO A 17 -9.64 -6.50 5.43
CA PRO A 17 -8.22 -6.86 5.44
C PRO A 17 -7.43 -6.01 4.44
N VAL A 18 -6.27 -5.52 4.88
CA VAL A 18 -5.33 -4.76 4.06
C VAL A 18 -3.90 -5.27 4.25
N THR A 19 -3.11 -5.28 3.18
CA THR A 19 -1.66 -5.47 3.26
C THR A 19 -0.93 -4.18 2.97
N ILE A 20 0.23 -4.01 3.59
CA ILE A 20 1.03 -2.78 3.53
C ILE A 20 2.43 -3.11 3.05
N LYS A 21 2.90 -2.42 2.00
CA LYS A 21 4.28 -2.56 1.55
C LYS A 21 5.25 -2.23 2.70
N GLU A 22 6.26 -3.05 2.88
CA GLU A 22 7.13 -3.00 4.05
C GLU A 22 7.89 -1.68 4.25
N ASN A 23 8.07 -0.86 3.20
CA ASN A 23 8.68 0.47 3.34
C ASN A 23 7.74 1.55 3.90
N ILE A 24 6.48 1.22 4.14
CA ILE A 24 5.54 2.05 4.88
C ILE A 24 5.56 1.56 6.32
N ALA A 25 6.07 2.36 7.24
CA ALA A 25 6.20 1.97 8.63
C ALA A 25 4.82 1.66 9.27
N THR A 26 4.77 0.58 10.03
CA THR A 26 3.65 0.19 10.88
C THR A 26 4.15 0.02 12.30
N GLN A 27 3.47 0.63 13.25
CA GLN A 27 3.88 0.62 14.66
C GLN A 27 4.06 -0.81 15.17
N GLY A 28 5.22 -1.08 15.75
CA GLY A 28 5.58 -2.38 16.31
C GLY A 28 6.21 -3.35 15.31
N ASP A 29 6.18 -3.07 14.00
CA ASP A 29 6.79 -3.91 12.98
C ASP A 29 8.11 -3.32 12.48
N PRO A 30 9.10 -4.14 12.10
CA PRO A 30 10.32 -3.65 11.46
C PRO A 30 10.05 -3.22 10.01
N THR A 31 10.96 -2.39 9.49
CA THR A 31 10.95 -1.90 8.11
C THR A 31 12.25 -2.34 7.40
N PRO A 32 12.36 -3.61 6.96
CA PRO A 32 13.60 -4.18 6.43
C PRO A 32 14.01 -3.62 5.06
N LEU A 33 13.12 -2.89 4.35
CA LEU A 33 13.37 -2.31 3.02
C LEU A 33 13.84 -3.35 1.97
N GLY A 34 13.38 -4.59 2.09
CA GLY A 34 13.73 -5.69 1.19
C GLY A 34 15.16 -6.19 1.34
N THR A 35 15.93 -5.71 2.31
CA THR A 35 17.36 -6.04 2.42
C THR A 35 17.74 -6.62 3.78
N ALA A 36 18.67 -7.58 3.75
CA ALA A 36 19.28 -8.14 4.96
C ALA A 36 20.26 -7.17 5.66
N ALA A 37 20.56 -6.02 5.05
CA ALA A 37 21.53 -5.05 5.58
C ALA A 37 20.92 -4.06 6.60
N VAL A 38 19.57 -4.00 6.69
CA VAL A 38 18.87 -3.08 7.60
C VAL A 38 18.56 -3.78 8.93
N PRO A 39 18.87 -3.19 10.08
CA PRO A 39 18.49 -3.72 11.38
C PRO A 39 16.95 -3.84 11.51
N LEU A 40 16.47 -4.93 12.10
CA LEU A 40 15.04 -5.19 12.32
C LEU A 40 14.56 -4.47 13.60
N VAL A 41 14.55 -3.14 13.56
CA VAL A 41 14.05 -2.33 14.68
C VAL A 41 12.57 -2.04 14.45
N PRO A 42 11.69 -2.37 15.42
CA PRO A 42 10.28 -2.04 15.33
C PRO A 42 10.04 -0.53 15.20
N ALA A 43 9.16 -0.13 14.29
CA ALA A 43 8.80 1.27 14.10
C ALA A 43 8.06 1.80 15.34
N ALA A 44 8.39 3.01 15.77
CA ALA A 44 7.78 3.65 16.94
C ALA A 44 6.34 4.11 16.69
N ALA A 45 5.98 4.35 15.41
CA ALA A 45 4.67 4.84 15.02
C ALA A 45 4.30 4.37 13.61
N ASP A 46 3.01 4.41 13.31
CA ASP A 46 2.51 4.24 11.94
C ASP A 46 2.91 5.43 11.06
N ALA A 47 3.38 5.19 9.84
CA ALA A 47 3.45 6.22 8.80
C ALA A 47 2.02 6.67 8.41
N PRO A 48 1.84 7.87 7.81
CA PRO A 48 0.51 8.41 7.51
C PRO A 48 -0.44 7.44 6.81
N PRO A 49 -0.03 6.68 5.76
CA PRO A 49 -0.94 5.74 5.12
C PRO A 49 -1.41 4.62 6.05
N ALA A 50 -0.51 4.09 6.89
CA ALA A 50 -0.86 3.03 7.85
C ALA A 50 -1.78 3.57 8.95
N ALA A 51 -1.51 4.78 9.46
CA ALA A 51 -2.36 5.44 10.44
C ALA A 51 -3.79 5.65 9.91
N ARG A 52 -3.94 6.18 8.68
CA ARG A 52 -5.26 6.39 8.07
C ARG A 52 -6.04 5.09 7.91
N LEU A 53 -5.38 4.00 7.47
CA LEU A 53 -6.03 2.68 7.34
C LEU A 53 -6.48 2.15 8.69
N ARG A 54 -5.65 2.26 9.73
CA ARG A 54 -5.98 1.84 11.10
C ARG A 54 -7.14 2.64 11.68
N GLU A 55 -7.13 3.96 11.52
CA GLU A 55 -8.21 4.86 11.96
C GLU A 55 -9.55 4.54 11.28
N ALA A 56 -9.51 4.14 10.01
CA ALA A 56 -10.68 3.70 9.26
C ALA A 56 -11.18 2.29 9.64
N GLY A 57 -10.50 1.61 10.56
CA GLY A 57 -10.85 0.29 11.05
C GLY A 57 -10.36 -0.88 10.22
N ALA A 58 -9.48 -0.66 9.23
CA ALA A 58 -8.90 -1.73 8.44
C ALA A 58 -8.05 -2.68 9.29
N VAL A 59 -8.07 -3.96 8.94
CA VAL A 59 -7.26 -5.00 9.59
C VAL A 59 -5.98 -5.21 8.79
N MET A 60 -4.85 -4.74 9.31
CA MET A 60 -3.55 -4.97 8.70
C MET A 60 -3.11 -6.42 8.92
N VAL A 61 -3.17 -7.23 7.85
CA VAL A 61 -2.95 -8.68 7.95
C VAL A 61 -1.52 -9.09 7.61
N ALA A 62 -0.78 -8.28 6.83
CA ALA A 62 0.60 -8.56 6.47
C ALA A 62 1.35 -7.32 5.96
N LYS A 63 2.68 -7.36 6.11
CA LYS A 63 3.61 -6.53 5.32
C LYS A 63 3.92 -7.26 4.01
N THR A 64 3.99 -6.54 2.90
CA THR A 64 4.32 -7.14 1.61
C THR A 64 5.74 -6.81 1.16
N THR A 65 6.34 -7.78 0.48
CA THR A 65 7.74 -7.77 0.09
C THR A 65 8.05 -6.72 -0.98
N MET A 66 9.29 -6.29 -0.97
CA MET A 66 9.90 -5.45 -2.01
C MET A 66 11.35 -5.92 -2.26
N PRO A 67 11.98 -5.61 -3.40
CA PRO A 67 13.41 -5.79 -3.60
C PRO A 67 14.23 -4.82 -2.73
N ASP A 68 15.51 -5.12 -2.58
CA ASP A 68 16.45 -4.30 -1.80
C ASP A 68 16.29 -2.82 -2.12
N TYR A 69 15.97 -2.02 -1.08
CA TYR A 69 15.72 -0.58 -1.12
C TYR A 69 14.70 -0.13 -2.20
N GLY A 70 13.93 -1.04 -2.77
CA GLY A 70 12.99 -0.72 -3.84
C GLY A 70 13.64 -0.40 -5.19
N MET A 71 14.87 -0.77 -5.41
CA MET A 71 15.68 -0.35 -6.56
C MET A 71 15.48 -1.22 -7.82
N LEU A 72 14.71 -2.29 -7.74
CA LEU A 72 14.47 -3.20 -8.86
C LEU A 72 12.98 -3.30 -9.20
N SER A 73 12.70 -3.53 -10.50
CA SER A 73 11.36 -3.88 -10.99
C SER A 73 11.14 -5.39 -10.93
N SER A 74 11.43 -6.00 -9.79
CA SER A 74 11.38 -7.45 -9.61
C SER A 74 10.96 -7.86 -8.20
N GLY A 75 10.76 -9.16 -7.98
CA GLY A 75 10.52 -9.75 -6.66
C GLY A 75 11.79 -10.22 -5.95
N LEU A 76 12.98 -9.88 -6.45
CA LEU A 76 14.26 -10.25 -5.84
C LEU A 76 14.53 -9.44 -4.58
N SER A 77 14.95 -10.11 -3.51
CA SER A 77 15.28 -9.50 -2.22
C SER A 77 16.37 -10.33 -1.55
N SER A 78 17.33 -9.68 -0.91
CA SER A 78 18.32 -10.38 -0.08
C SER A 78 17.76 -10.81 1.28
N PHE A 79 16.55 -10.32 1.64
CA PHE A 79 15.90 -10.59 2.92
C PHE A 79 14.73 -11.58 2.81
N HIS A 80 13.92 -11.47 1.75
CA HIS A 80 12.73 -12.29 1.56
C HIS A 80 12.93 -13.38 0.51
N PRO A 81 12.17 -14.48 0.59
CA PRO A 81 12.04 -15.39 -0.55
C PRO A 81 11.59 -14.66 -1.82
N LEU A 82 12.00 -15.18 -2.97
CA LEU A 82 11.66 -14.60 -4.28
C LEU A 82 10.15 -14.53 -4.47
N SER A 83 9.64 -13.32 -4.62
CA SER A 83 8.24 -13.10 -5.01
C SER A 83 8.04 -13.40 -6.50
N ARG A 84 6.94 -14.10 -6.82
CA ARG A 84 6.63 -14.59 -8.16
C ARG A 84 5.27 -14.12 -8.63
N ASN A 85 5.09 -14.08 -9.94
CA ASN A 85 3.81 -13.74 -10.56
C ASN A 85 2.82 -14.91 -10.36
N PRO A 86 1.63 -14.69 -9.77
CA PRO A 86 0.67 -15.77 -9.53
C PRO A 86 0.11 -16.43 -10.81
N TRP A 87 0.15 -15.72 -11.94
CA TRP A 87 -0.32 -16.26 -13.23
C TRP A 87 0.70 -17.22 -13.87
N ASP A 88 2.00 -16.97 -13.65
CA ASP A 88 3.10 -17.79 -14.12
C ASP A 88 4.27 -17.66 -13.12
N VAL A 89 4.44 -18.65 -12.29
CA VAL A 89 5.47 -18.66 -11.23
C VAL A 89 6.91 -18.72 -11.76
N SER A 90 7.11 -18.89 -13.07
CA SER A 90 8.42 -18.75 -13.69
C SER A 90 8.81 -17.27 -13.90
N LYS A 91 7.86 -16.35 -13.76
CA LYS A 91 8.00 -14.91 -14.01
C LYS A 91 8.02 -14.12 -12.71
N GLY A 92 8.60 -12.90 -12.78
CA GLY A 92 8.54 -11.92 -11.72
C GLY A 92 7.18 -11.19 -11.71
N PRO A 93 6.74 -10.70 -10.53
CA PRO A 93 5.48 -9.97 -10.39
C PRO A 93 5.63 -8.49 -10.73
N GLY A 94 6.77 -8.05 -11.23
CA GLY A 94 7.13 -6.64 -11.27
C GLY A 94 7.65 -6.18 -9.90
N GLY A 95 7.83 -4.88 -9.78
CA GLY A 95 8.38 -4.26 -8.55
C GLY A 95 8.42 -2.72 -8.65
N SER A 96 8.74 -2.10 -7.57
CA SER A 96 9.19 -2.64 -6.28
C SER A 96 8.06 -3.05 -5.32
N SER A 97 6.78 -2.77 -5.60
CA SER A 97 5.65 -3.28 -4.80
C SER A 97 5.30 -4.73 -5.18
N ALA A 98 6.30 -5.59 -5.23
CA ALA A 98 6.24 -6.96 -5.75
C ALA A 98 5.23 -7.83 -5.01
N GLY A 99 5.33 -7.86 -3.68
CA GLY A 99 4.44 -8.64 -2.83
C GLY A 99 2.99 -8.14 -2.87
N GLY A 100 2.78 -6.81 -2.94
CA GLY A 100 1.45 -6.22 -3.06
C GLY A 100 0.75 -6.62 -4.36
N GLY A 101 1.48 -6.53 -5.50
CA GLY A 101 0.97 -6.97 -6.81
C GLY A 101 0.63 -8.46 -6.84
N ALA A 102 1.53 -9.29 -6.34
CA ALA A 102 1.31 -10.74 -6.27
C ALA A 102 0.13 -11.08 -5.35
N ALA A 103 0.03 -10.45 -4.17
CA ALA A 103 -1.05 -10.70 -3.21
C ALA A 103 -2.42 -10.32 -3.79
N ALA A 104 -2.53 -9.16 -4.46
CA ALA A 104 -3.76 -8.72 -5.10
C ALA A 104 -4.20 -9.71 -6.20
N ALA A 105 -3.27 -10.11 -7.07
CA ALA A 105 -3.56 -11.07 -8.14
C ALA A 105 -3.94 -12.46 -7.61
N ALA A 106 -3.30 -12.90 -6.52
CA ALA A 106 -3.59 -14.17 -5.88
C ALA A 106 -4.89 -14.15 -5.04
N GLY A 107 -5.51 -12.98 -4.85
CA GLY A 107 -6.74 -12.86 -4.06
C GLY A 107 -6.55 -12.88 -2.55
N TYR A 108 -5.38 -12.50 -2.03
CA TYR A 108 -5.07 -12.46 -0.60
C TYR A 108 -5.65 -11.21 0.09
N GLY A 109 -6.89 -10.92 -0.21
CA GLY A 109 -7.65 -9.78 0.28
C GLY A 109 -7.97 -8.76 -0.82
N PRO A 110 -8.84 -7.78 -0.51
CA PRO A 110 -9.26 -6.77 -1.49
C PRO A 110 -8.29 -5.60 -1.61
N LEU A 111 -7.65 -5.22 -0.51
CA LEU A 111 -6.93 -3.96 -0.40
C LEU A 111 -5.43 -4.16 -0.13
N HIS A 112 -4.61 -3.52 -0.94
CA HIS A 112 -3.16 -3.51 -0.79
C HIS A 112 -2.65 -2.09 -1.02
N ILE A 113 -1.60 -1.68 -0.30
CA ILE A 113 -0.96 -0.38 -0.52
C ILE A 113 0.51 -0.56 -0.84
N GLY A 114 0.98 0.15 -1.85
CA GLY A 114 2.36 0.21 -2.26
C GLY A 114 2.87 1.63 -2.43
N THR A 115 4.08 1.76 -3.00
CA THR A 115 4.72 3.04 -3.31
C THR A 115 5.29 3.03 -4.72
N ASP A 116 5.43 4.21 -5.33
CA ASP A 116 5.93 4.37 -6.69
C ASP A 116 6.81 5.62 -6.79
N ILE A 117 8.01 5.45 -7.33
CA ILE A 117 8.88 6.53 -7.80
C ILE A 117 9.08 6.38 -9.30
N GLY A 118 9.52 5.21 -9.76
CA GLY A 118 9.85 4.89 -11.14
C GLY A 118 8.93 3.84 -11.80
N GLY A 119 7.70 3.63 -11.27
CA GLY A 119 6.77 2.62 -11.79
C GLY A 119 6.38 1.54 -10.79
N SER A 120 6.77 1.69 -9.52
CA SER A 120 6.67 0.60 -8.53
C SER A 120 5.24 0.25 -8.05
N LEU A 121 4.21 1.00 -8.46
CA LEU A 121 2.80 0.60 -8.42
C LEU A 121 2.36 0.06 -9.78
N ARG A 122 2.69 0.79 -10.83
CA ARG A 122 2.22 0.59 -12.20
C ARG A 122 2.79 -0.67 -12.84
N LEU A 123 4.07 -0.97 -12.62
CA LEU A 123 4.72 -2.17 -13.16
C LEU A 123 4.14 -3.46 -12.57
N PRO A 124 4.04 -3.63 -11.23
CA PRO A 124 3.37 -4.80 -10.68
C PRO A 124 1.90 -4.90 -11.10
N ALA A 125 1.19 -3.77 -11.22
CA ALA A 125 -0.19 -3.78 -11.68
C ALA A 125 -0.31 -4.32 -13.11
N SER A 126 0.53 -3.82 -14.02
CA SER A 126 0.56 -4.27 -15.42
C SER A 126 0.94 -5.76 -15.54
N TRP A 127 1.96 -6.21 -14.79
CA TRP A 127 2.48 -7.57 -14.92
C TRP A 127 1.61 -8.62 -14.23
N CYS A 128 0.92 -8.24 -13.16
CA CYS A 128 0.01 -9.14 -12.41
C CYS A 128 -1.47 -9.00 -12.82
N GLY A 129 -1.81 -8.09 -13.75
CA GLY A 129 -3.19 -7.93 -14.23
C GLY A 129 -4.14 -7.40 -13.16
N ILE A 130 -3.69 -6.44 -12.34
CA ILE A 130 -4.50 -5.79 -11.31
C ILE A 130 -4.65 -4.30 -11.59
N PHE A 131 -5.55 -3.64 -10.87
CA PHE A 131 -5.67 -2.19 -10.87
C PHE A 131 -4.71 -1.56 -9.85
N SER A 132 -4.15 -0.40 -10.19
CA SER A 132 -3.36 0.43 -9.27
C SER A 132 -3.47 1.90 -9.66
N LEU A 133 -3.51 2.77 -8.68
CA LEU A 133 -3.45 4.21 -8.89
C LEU A 133 -2.15 4.77 -8.28
N LYS A 134 -1.33 5.40 -9.13
CA LYS A 134 -0.27 6.30 -8.68
C LYS A 134 -0.83 7.72 -8.67
N PRO A 135 -1.26 8.26 -7.55
CA PRO A 135 -1.80 9.61 -7.50
C PRO A 135 -0.71 10.65 -7.69
N SER A 136 -1.09 11.93 -7.74
CA SER A 136 -0.16 13.05 -7.70
C SER A 136 0.70 12.99 -6.44
N LEU A 137 1.94 13.46 -6.52
CA LEU A 137 2.83 13.59 -5.37
C LEU A 137 2.13 14.40 -4.26
N GLY A 138 2.19 13.90 -3.03
CA GLY A 138 1.57 14.53 -1.87
C GLY A 138 0.06 14.34 -1.75
N ARG A 139 -0.62 13.63 -2.68
CA ARG A 139 -2.05 13.34 -2.55
C ARG A 139 -2.32 12.33 -1.43
N ILE A 140 -1.45 11.37 -1.25
CA ILE A 140 -1.38 10.49 -0.08
C ILE A 140 -0.14 10.90 0.69
N PRO A 141 -0.25 11.49 1.88
CA PRO A 141 0.90 11.85 2.70
C PRO A 141 1.76 10.66 3.05
N ILE A 142 3.08 10.84 3.09
CA ILE A 142 4.06 9.82 3.47
C ILE A 142 5.03 10.38 4.53
N ASP A 143 5.62 9.49 5.31
CA ASP A 143 6.65 9.82 6.29
C ASP A 143 7.73 8.71 6.31
N PRO A 144 9.02 9.04 6.15
CA PRO A 144 9.54 10.39 5.85
C PRO A 144 9.14 10.87 4.45
N PRO A 145 8.95 12.19 4.28
CA PRO A 145 8.72 12.78 2.97
C PRO A 145 9.88 12.46 2.02
N TYR A 146 9.56 12.12 0.78
CA TYR A 146 10.57 11.79 -0.22
C TYR A 146 10.15 12.28 -1.61
N THR A 147 10.94 13.18 -2.21
CA THR A 147 10.66 13.78 -3.50
C THR A 147 10.47 12.71 -4.59
N GLY A 148 9.32 12.75 -5.26
CA GLY A 148 8.96 11.81 -6.31
C GLY A 148 8.30 10.50 -5.85
N ARG A 149 8.28 10.19 -4.54
CA ARG A 149 7.58 9.01 -4.05
C ARG A 149 6.10 9.30 -3.84
N ALA A 150 5.22 8.55 -4.49
CA ALA A 150 3.80 8.50 -4.19
C ALA A 150 3.47 7.15 -3.54
N ALA A 151 2.59 7.15 -2.54
CA ALA A 151 1.88 5.93 -2.11
C ALA A 151 0.60 5.78 -2.92
N GLY A 152 0.09 4.55 -3.04
CA GLY A 152 -1.14 4.31 -3.77
C GLY A 152 -1.75 2.93 -3.56
N PRO A 153 -3.06 2.79 -3.84
CA PRO A 153 -3.76 1.53 -3.76
C PRO A 153 -3.36 0.58 -4.89
N MET A 154 -3.41 -0.70 -4.58
CA MET A 154 -3.29 -1.83 -5.49
C MET A 154 -4.45 -2.77 -5.20
N THR A 155 -5.34 -3.00 -6.17
CA THR A 155 -6.60 -3.70 -5.98
C THR A 155 -6.97 -4.48 -7.23
N ARG A 156 -8.01 -5.31 -7.17
CA ARG A 156 -8.51 -6.01 -8.38
C ARG A 156 -9.52 -5.19 -9.17
N CYS A 157 -10.11 -4.17 -8.56
CA CYS A 157 -11.08 -3.31 -9.25
C CYS A 157 -10.90 -1.83 -8.87
N VAL A 158 -11.45 -0.95 -9.70
CA VAL A 158 -11.38 0.51 -9.51
C VAL A 158 -12.13 0.95 -8.26
N ALA A 159 -13.28 0.33 -7.97
CA ALA A 159 -14.11 0.68 -6.82
C ALA A 159 -13.37 0.52 -5.49
N ASP A 160 -12.61 -0.58 -5.31
CA ASP A 160 -11.80 -0.81 -4.11
C ASP A 160 -10.68 0.24 -3.97
N ALA A 161 -10.07 0.62 -5.08
CA ALA A 161 -9.05 1.67 -5.07
C ALA A 161 -9.64 3.04 -4.71
N ALA A 162 -10.81 3.37 -5.24
CA ALA A 162 -11.54 4.59 -4.91
C ALA A 162 -11.91 4.62 -3.42
N LEU A 163 -12.39 3.50 -2.87
CA LEU A 163 -12.67 3.35 -1.45
C LEU A 163 -11.41 3.60 -0.59
N MET A 164 -10.26 3.04 -0.98
CA MET A 164 -8.99 3.32 -0.31
C MET A 164 -8.61 4.79 -0.40
N MET A 165 -8.81 5.44 -1.54
CA MET A 165 -8.46 6.85 -1.73
C MET A 165 -9.27 7.79 -0.83
N GLN A 166 -10.53 7.49 -0.51
CA GLN A 166 -11.32 8.26 0.45
C GLN A 166 -10.68 8.31 1.84
N VAL A 167 -9.96 7.26 2.22
CA VAL A 167 -9.26 7.16 3.50
C VAL A 167 -7.85 7.72 3.41
N LEU A 168 -7.09 7.32 2.39
CA LEU A 168 -5.66 7.60 2.26
C LEU A 168 -5.34 9.04 1.89
N SER A 169 -6.23 9.75 1.16
CA SER A 169 -5.98 11.11 0.68
C SER A 169 -6.23 12.21 1.74
N ARG A 170 -6.51 11.84 2.98
CA ARG A 170 -6.64 12.78 4.08
C ARG A 170 -5.29 13.41 4.42
N PRO A 171 -5.24 14.73 4.72
CA PRO A 171 -3.99 15.42 5.00
C PRO A 171 -3.31 14.89 6.26
N ASP A 172 -1.99 14.99 6.28
CA ASP A 172 -1.17 14.68 7.46
C ASP A 172 0.03 15.64 7.51
N ALA A 173 0.20 16.34 8.62
CA ALA A 173 1.22 17.37 8.79
C ALA A 173 2.66 16.82 8.83
N ARG A 174 2.84 15.50 8.95
CA ARG A 174 4.17 14.86 8.89
C ARG A 174 4.78 14.88 7.49
N ASP A 175 3.94 15.00 6.45
CA ASP A 175 4.43 15.17 5.08
C ASP A 175 4.41 16.66 4.68
N SER A 176 5.60 17.27 4.63
CA SER A 176 5.77 18.65 4.19
C SER A 176 5.42 18.89 2.71
N MET A 177 5.26 17.83 1.93
CA MET A 177 4.86 17.86 0.52
C MET A 177 3.39 17.50 0.32
N ALA A 178 2.63 17.29 1.41
CA ALA A 178 1.21 16.97 1.30
C ALA A 178 0.44 18.08 0.56
N LEU A 179 -0.38 17.67 -0.40
CA LEU A 179 -1.26 18.60 -1.10
C LEU A 179 -2.34 19.11 -0.14
N PRO A 180 -2.81 20.36 -0.33
CA PRO A 180 -3.95 20.86 0.41
C PRO A 180 -5.15 19.92 0.29
N TRP A 181 -5.95 19.88 1.34
CA TRP A 181 -7.19 19.12 1.33
C TRP A 181 -8.09 19.54 0.16
N GLN A 182 -8.64 18.55 -0.50
CA GLN A 182 -9.66 18.71 -1.53
C GLN A 182 -10.73 17.66 -1.30
N ASP A 183 -11.99 18.07 -1.36
CA ASP A 183 -13.11 17.13 -1.35
C ASP A 183 -13.25 16.53 -2.75
N ILE A 184 -12.65 15.36 -2.94
CA ILE A 184 -12.67 14.62 -4.20
C ILE A 184 -13.64 13.47 -4.03
N ALA A 185 -14.65 13.42 -4.88
CA ALA A 185 -15.62 12.33 -4.95
C ALA A 185 -15.01 11.07 -5.60
N TRP A 186 -14.12 10.39 -4.87
CA TRP A 186 -13.36 9.25 -5.39
C TRP A 186 -14.23 8.08 -5.89
N GLY A 187 -15.48 8.00 -5.49
CA GLY A 187 -16.42 6.93 -5.91
C GLY A 187 -17.42 7.36 -6.97
N ASP A 188 -17.35 8.58 -7.47
CA ASP A 188 -18.23 9.09 -8.51
C ASP A 188 -17.60 8.82 -9.89
N PHE A 189 -18.08 7.76 -10.54
CA PHE A 189 -17.61 7.33 -11.86
C PHE A 189 -18.53 7.79 -13.01
N ASP A 190 -19.56 8.56 -12.71
CA ASP A 190 -20.57 9.01 -13.68
C ASP A 190 -20.28 10.41 -14.26
N GLN A 191 -19.11 11.00 -13.93
CA GLN A 191 -18.68 12.31 -14.41
C GLN A 191 -17.73 12.22 -15.61
#